data_a9747b60eeadc97ab8e6f35d86a9b2f4
#
_entry.id   a9747b60eeadc97ab8e6f35d86a9b2f4
#
_cell.length_a   1.000
_cell.length_b   1.000
_cell.length_c   1.000
_cell.angle_alpha   90.00
_cell.angle_beta   90.00
_cell.angle_gamma   90.00
#
_symmetry.space_group_name_H-M   'P 1'
#
loop_
_entity.id
_entity.type
_entity.pdbx_description
1 polymer ?
#
loop_
_entity_poly.entity_id
_entity_poly.type
_entity_poly.pdbx_seq_one_letter_code
_entity_poly.pdbx_strand_id
1 'polypeptide(L)' 'MKQVNIQLNAPEDVIEFVREAEKCEFNVELKQGSAKIDGKSLLGVFSLGLAESLTVEYHGENSEFANALKKFAVA' A
#
# COMPACT_ATOMS: atom_id res chain seq x y z
N MET A 1 -5.76 14.62 -0.59
CA MET A 1 -5.26 13.27 -0.89
C MET A 1 -4.03 13.00 -0.06
N LYS A 2 -3.94 11.84 0.55
CA LYS A 2 -2.78 11.44 1.32
C LYS A 2 -1.86 10.58 0.47
N GLN A 3 -0.56 10.81 0.62
CA GLN A 3 0.47 10.04 -0.09
C GLN A 3 1.54 9.63 0.90
N VAL A 4 1.92 8.36 0.85
CA VAL A 4 2.98 7.82 1.72
C VAL A 4 3.89 6.94 0.86
N ASN A 5 5.19 7.16 0.96
CA ASN A 5 6.16 6.31 0.26
C ASN A 5 6.48 5.10 1.15
N ILE A 6 6.36 3.92 0.57
CA ILE A 6 6.57 2.67 1.30
C ILE A 6 7.44 1.70 0.52
N GLN A 7 7.93 0.67 1.21
CA GLN A 7 8.54 -0.51 0.61
C GLN A 7 7.96 -1.75 1.27
N LEU A 8 7.68 -2.76 0.45
CA LEU A 8 7.22 -4.06 0.93
C LEU A 8 8.33 -5.05 0.60
N ASN A 9 9.05 -5.52 1.61
CA ASN A 9 10.30 -6.25 1.41
C ASN A 9 10.15 -7.77 1.43
N ALA A 10 9.05 -8.27 1.96
CA ALA A 10 8.78 -9.69 2.07
C ALA A 10 7.35 -10.00 1.65
N PRO A 11 7.04 -11.24 1.23
CA PRO A 11 5.66 -11.60 0.90
C PRO A 11 4.68 -11.32 2.04
N GLU A 12 5.10 -11.51 3.29
CA GLU A 12 4.26 -11.25 4.46
C GLU A 12 3.86 -9.78 4.55
N ASP A 13 4.77 -8.87 4.14
CA ASP A 13 4.48 -7.44 4.11
C ASP A 13 3.38 -7.12 3.11
N VAL A 14 3.40 -7.76 1.96
CA VAL A 14 2.36 -7.59 0.93
C VAL A 14 1.02 -8.04 1.46
N ILE A 15 0.99 -9.21 2.09
CA ILE A 15 -0.25 -9.77 2.65
C ILE A 15 -0.80 -8.85 3.73
N GLU A 16 0.05 -8.37 4.62
CA GLU A 16 -0.38 -7.45 5.69
C GLU A 16 -0.90 -6.14 5.11
N PHE A 17 -0.19 -5.57 4.13
CA PHE A 17 -0.62 -4.32 3.50
C PHE A 17 -2.01 -4.47 2.87
N VAL A 18 -2.20 -5.51 2.07
CA VAL A 18 -3.47 -5.72 1.37
C VAL A 18 -4.60 -5.96 2.37
N ARG A 19 -4.33 -6.74 3.42
CA ARG A 19 -5.33 -7.00 4.45
C ARG A 19 -5.80 -5.70 5.13
N GLU A 20 -4.85 -4.81 5.46
CA GLU A 20 -5.22 -3.55 6.07
C GLU A 20 -5.93 -2.62 5.08
N ALA A 21 -5.51 -2.61 3.82
CA ALA A 21 -6.17 -1.81 2.80
C ALA A 21 -7.62 -2.27 2.57
N GLU A 22 -7.86 -3.57 2.60
CA GLU A 22 -9.20 -4.12 2.41
C GLU A 22 -10.19 -3.69 3.49
N LYS A 23 -9.71 -3.36 4.68
CA LYS A 23 -10.56 -2.89 5.77
C LYS A 23 -11.02 -1.45 5.58
N CYS A 24 -10.39 -0.71 4.67
CA CYS A 24 -10.75 0.69 4.42
C CYS A 24 -11.99 0.77 3.55
N GLU A 25 -12.88 1.73 3.84
CA GLU A 25 -14.08 1.96 3.05
C GLU A 25 -13.78 2.77 1.79
N PHE A 26 -12.64 3.41 1.73
CA PHE A 26 -12.21 4.22 0.59
C PHE A 26 -11.23 3.44 -0.28
N ASN A 27 -11.01 3.96 -1.49
CA ASN A 27 -10.04 3.36 -2.41
C ASN A 27 -8.62 3.62 -1.94
N VAL A 28 -7.76 2.61 -2.12
CA VAL A 28 -6.33 2.70 -1.84
C VAL A 28 -5.60 2.33 -3.12
N GLU A 29 -4.74 3.23 -3.60
CA GLU A 29 -3.97 2.98 -4.81
C GLU A 29 -2.50 2.90 -4.49
N LEU A 30 -1.79 2.01 -5.21
CA LEU A 30 -0.34 1.95 -5.19
C LEU A 30 0.19 2.40 -6.53
N LYS A 31 1.16 3.28 -6.50
CA LYS A 31 1.80 3.81 -7.71
C LYS A 31 3.26 3.40 -7.75
N GLN A 32 3.71 2.96 -8.92
CA GLN A 32 5.10 2.67 -9.20
C GLN A 32 5.38 3.20 -10.61
N GLY A 33 6.10 4.32 -10.69
CA GLY A 33 6.28 4.99 -11.97
C GLY A 33 4.93 5.39 -12.56
N SER A 34 4.62 4.94 -13.76
CA SER A 34 3.34 5.22 -14.42
C SER A 34 2.28 4.17 -14.11
N ALA A 35 2.63 3.10 -13.41
CA ALA A 35 1.68 2.04 -13.08
C ALA A 35 0.85 2.44 -11.85
N LYS A 36 -0.45 2.16 -11.92
CA LYS A 36 -1.38 2.33 -10.79
C LYS A 36 -2.07 1.01 -10.55
N ILE A 37 -2.02 0.55 -9.31
CA ILE A 37 -2.57 -0.74 -8.91
C ILE A 37 -3.51 -0.52 -7.73
N ASP A 38 -4.62 -1.27 -7.72
CA ASP A 38 -5.53 -1.29 -6.59
C ASP A 38 -4.82 -1.91 -5.38
N GLY A 39 -4.67 -1.13 -4.32
CA GLY A 39 -4.00 -1.59 -3.10
C GLY A 39 -4.73 -2.71 -2.38
N LYS A 40 -5.98 -2.98 -2.76
CA LYS A 40 -6.77 -4.08 -2.20
C LYS A 40 -6.64 -5.36 -3.02
N SER A 41 -5.86 -5.35 -4.10
CA SER A 41 -5.66 -6.49 -4.97
C SER A 41 -4.35 -7.19 -4.63
N LEU A 42 -4.42 -8.37 -4.03
CA LEU A 42 -3.23 -9.12 -3.63
C LEU A 42 -2.34 -9.42 -4.83
N LEU A 43 -2.92 -9.93 -5.91
CA LEU A 43 -2.15 -10.23 -7.12
C LEU A 43 -1.56 -8.98 -7.75
N GLY A 44 -2.34 -7.89 -7.77
CA GLY A 44 -1.85 -6.63 -8.32
C GLY A 44 -0.66 -6.10 -7.55
N VAL A 45 -0.74 -6.13 -6.22
CA VAL A 45 0.35 -5.62 -5.38
C VAL A 45 1.60 -6.49 -5.55
N PHE A 46 1.44 -7.82 -5.59
CA PHE A 46 2.58 -8.71 -5.82
C PHE A 46 3.24 -8.45 -7.17
N SER A 47 2.47 -8.05 -8.18
CA SER A 47 3.02 -7.80 -9.51
C SER A 47 4.00 -6.63 -9.55
N LEU A 48 3.96 -5.76 -8.55
CA LEU A 48 4.87 -4.61 -8.48
C LEU A 48 6.27 -4.99 -8.01
N GLY A 49 6.43 -6.17 -7.45
CA GLY A 49 7.73 -6.66 -6.97
C GLY A 49 8.01 -6.26 -5.54
N LEU A 50 8.95 -6.98 -4.92
CA LEU A 50 9.37 -6.72 -3.55
C LEU A 50 10.54 -5.73 -3.53
N ALA A 51 10.68 -5.02 -2.40
CA ALA A 51 11.76 -4.07 -2.15
C ALA A 51 11.79 -2.88 -3.11
N GLU A 52 10.68 -2.62 -3.81
CA GLU A 52 10.56 -1.48 -4.72
C GLU A 52 9.95 -0.29 -3.99
N SER A 53 10.30 0.92 -4.43
CA SER A 53 9.68 2.13 -3.89
C SER A 53 8.28 2.27 -4.47
N LEU A 54 7.30 2.37 -3.59
CA LEU A 54 5.90 2.50 -3.96
C LEU A 54 5.32 3.73 -3.28
N THR A 55 4.33 4.37 -3.92
CA THR A 55 3.59 5.47 -3.31
C THR A 55 2.15 5.02 -3.10
N VAL A 56 1.71 5.06 -1.84
CA VAL A 56 0.31 4.80 -1.50
C VAL A 56 -0.45 6.12 -1.58
N GLU A 57 -1.58 6.11 -2.29
CA GLU A 57 -2.47 7.28 -2.39
C GLU A 57 -3.86 6.91 -1.94
N TYR A 58 -4.46 7.75 -1.10
CA TYR A 58 -5.83 7.52 -0.66
C TYR A 58 -6.46 8.80 -0.12
N HIS A 59 -7.81 8.82 -0.14
CA HIS A 59 -8.63 9.87 0.47
C HIS A 59 -9.49 9.22 1.54
N GLY A 60 -9.26 9.54 2.79
CA GLY A 60 -10.05 8.99 3.88
C GLY A 60 -9.27 8.92 5.17
N GLU A 61 -9.94 8.46 6.21
CA GLU A 61 -9.37 8.34 7.54
C GLU A 61 -9.57 6.91 8.05
N ASN A 62 -8.48 6.27 8.45
CA ASN A 62 -8.50 4.96 9.12
C ASN A 62 -7.20 4.86 9.92
N SER A 63 -7.31 4.94 11.25
CA SER A 63 -6.13 4.97 12.09
C SER A 63 -5.34 3.66 12.06
N GLU A 64 -6.03 2.53 11.90
CA GLU A 64 -5.34 1.24 11.79
C GLU A 64 -4.51 1.16 10.52
N PHE A 65 -5.06 1.64 9.41
CA PHE A 65 -4.35 1.68 8.15
C PHE A 65 -3.15 2.64 8.23
N ALA A 66 -3.35 3.82 8.81
CA ALA A 66 -2.27 4.78 8.99
C ALA A 66 -1.13 4.19 9.83
N ASN A 67 -1.47 3.45 10.89
CA ASN A 67 -0.47 2.79 11.72
C ASN A 67 0.26 1.67 10.96
N ALA A 68 -0.47 0.91 10.15
CA ALA A 68 0.15 -0.13 9.33
C ALA A 68 1.13 0.47 8.34
N LEU A 69 0.77 1.59 7.71
CA LEU A 69 1.66 2.26 6.76
C LEU A 69 2.98 2.70 7.39
N LYS A 70 2.97 3.05 8.68
CA LYS A 70 4.20 3.46 9.37
C LYS A 70 5.24 2.35 9.39
N LYS A 71 4.81 1.10 9.40
CA LYS A 71 5.73 -0.04 9.39
C LYS A 71 6.50 -0.16 8.08
N PHE A 72 5.89 0.29 7.00
CA PHE A 72 6.46 0.15 5.66
C PHE A 72 7.01 1.46 5.12
N ALA A 73 6.79 2.56 5.81
CA ALA A 73 7.16 3.89 5.32
C ALA A 73 8.66 4.03 5.14
N VAL A 74 9.06 4.70 4.06
CA VAL A 74 10.45 5.03 3.76
C VAL A 74 10.56 6.51 3.46
N ALA A 75 11.75 7.04 3.60
CA ALA A 75 12.00 8.47 3.38
C ALA A 75 11.86 8.86 1.92
#